data_565bfec08b9166face0f3624a6c19941
#
_entry.id   565bfec08b9166face0f3624a6c19941
#
_cell.length_a   1.000
_cell.length_b   1.000
_cell.length_c   1.000
_cell.angle_alpha   90.00
_cell.angle_beta   90.00
_cell.angle_gamma   90.00
#
_symmetry.space_group_name_H-M   'P 1'
#
loop_
_entity.id
_entity.type
_entity.pdbx_description
1 polymer ?
#
loop_
_entity_poly.entity_id
_entity_poly.type
_entity_poly.pdbx_seq_one_letter_code
_entity_poly.pdbx_strand_id
1 'polypeptide(L)'
;MRVLLIDGLNLIRRVYAGVAAADDPGSRHDTIVKSCVLSLQRALRLQPATHVVCVMDSRSPSWRLKAYPDYKKNRSPMPDELRDCLPTILDAFRNVGVRASEVEGLEADDVIATIACRVVQAGGAVTVVSTDKSFCQLLEFGVQVYDHFADVEHDHNWVSERFGVEPGQLVDLFALAGDSSLGIPGVRSVGIHTAV
;
A
#
# COMPACT_ATOMS: atom_id res chain seq x y z
N MET A 1 1.59 17.20 -14.80
CA MET A 1 0.57 16.52 -13.97
C MET A 1 1.29 15.92 -12.76
N ARG A 2 0.75 16.07 -11.55
CA ARG A 2 1.24 15.43 -10.33
C ARG A 2 0.13 14.54 -9.80
N VAL A 3 0.40 13.23 -9.66
CA VAL A 3 -0.58 12.23 -9.24
C VAL A 3 -0.19 11.65 -7.88
N LEU A 4 -1.13 11.62 -6.96
CA LEU A 4 -1.01 10.96 -5.68
C LEU A 4 -1.80 9.64 -5.74
N LEU A 5 -1.11 8.53 -5.59
CA LEU A 5 -1.71 7.20 -5.52
C LEU A 5 -1.68 6.73 -4.08
N ILE A 6 -2.84 6.45 -3.53
CA ILE A 6 -2.99 6.01 -2.14
C ILE A 6 -3.32 4.54 -2.13
N ASP A 7 -2.49 3.74 -1.46
CA ASP A 7 -2.79 2.36 -1.13
C ASP A 7 -3.87 2.34 -0.04
N GLY A 8 -5.11 2.14 -0.48
CA GLY A 8 -6.28 2.35 0.36
C GLY A 8 -6.36 1.37 1.53
N LEU A 9 -6.15 0.08 1.28
CA LEU A 9 -6.19 -0.91 2.36
C LEU A 9 -5.01 -0.79 3.30
N ASN A 10 -3.82 -0.42 2.83
CA ASN A 10 -2.68 -0.16 3.68
C ASN A 10 -2.98 0.99 4.66
N LEU A 11 -3.47 2.13 4.15
CA LEU A 11 -3.86 3.27 4.97
C LEU A 11 -4.93 2.88 6.00
N ILE A 12 -6.02 2.26 5.55
CA ILE A 12 -7.18 1.93 6.39
C ILE A 12 -6.79 0.90 7.48
N ARG A 13 -6.05 -0.15 7.14
CA ARG A 13 -5.61 -1.17 8.10
C ARG A 13 -4.65 -0.61 9.14
N ARG A 14 -3.75 0.28 8.74
CA ARG A 14 -2.81 0.94 9.67
C ARG A 14 -3.53 1.84 10.65
N VAL A 15 -4.50 2.62 10.17
CA VAL A 15 -5.35 3.44 11.04
C VAL A 15 -6.14 2.57 12.00
N TYR A 16 -6.81 1.53 11.49
CA TYR A 16 -7.60 0.60 12.31
C TYR A 16 -6.77 -0.03 13.43
N ALA A 17 -5.54 -0.46 13.12
CA ALA A 17 -4.64 -1.04 14.11
C ALA A 17 -4.23 -0.06 15.23
N GLY A 18 -4.27 1.24 14.96
CA GLY A 18 -3.97 2.30 15.93
C GLY A 18 -5.16 2.77 16.75
N VAL A 19 -6.39 2.40 16.36
CA VAL A 19 -7.60 2.78 17.11
C VAL A 19 -7.82 1.82 18.27
N ALA A 20 -7.80 2.33 19.49
CA ALA A 20 -8.04 1.54 20.69
C ALA A 20 -9.42 0.86 20.67
N ALA A 21 -9.53 -0.28 21.36
CA ALA A 21 -10.81 -0.89 21.63
C ALA A 21 -11.68 0.08 22.43
N ALA A 22 -12.97 0.14 22.13
CA ALA A 22 -13.95 0.93 22.87
C ALA A 22 -15.07 0.02 23.36
N ASP A 23 -15.66 0.37 24.50
CA ASP A 23 -16.75 -0.40 25.11
C ASP A 23 -18.04 -0.32 24.27
N ASP A 24 -18.21 0.80 23.53
CA ASP A 24 -19.33 1.00 22.61
C ASP A 24 -18.89 0.80 21.14
N PRO A 25 -19.42 -0.21 20.44
CA PRO A 25 -19.08 -0.48 19.04
C PRO A 25 -19.39 0.68 18.09
N GLY A 26 -20.48 1.43 18.32
CA GLY A 26 -20.87 2.58 17.49
C GLY A 26 -19.84 3.71 17.61
N SER A 27 -19.40 4.01 18.81
CA SER A 27 -18.37 5.02 19.08
C SER A 27 -17.03 4.64 18.43
N ARG A 28 -16.68 3.35 18.45
CA ARG A 28 -15.47 2.86 17.81
C ARG A 28 -15.53 2.93 16.29
N HIS A 29 -16.65 2.55 15.68
CA HIS A 29 -16.90 2.69 14.25
C HIS A 29 -16.69 4.14 13.79
N ASP A 30 -17.33 5.10 14.45
CA ASP A 30 -17.17 6.53 14.14
C ASP A 30 -15.73 7.01 14.29
N THR A 31 -15.02 6.51 15.29
CA THR A 31 -13.62 6.85 15.52
C THR A 31 -12.73 6.31 14.41
N ILE A 32 -12.95 5.07 13.94
CA ILE A 32 -12.23 4.47 12.81
C ILE A 32 -12.44 5.32 11.55
N VAL A 33 -13.70 5.64 11.22
CA VAL A 33 -14.03 6.43 10.03
C VAL A 33 -13.37 7.81 10.09
N LYS A 34 -13.52 8.54 11.19
CA LYS A 34 -12.91 9.86 11.38
C LYS A 34 -11.38 9.80 11.28
N SER A 35 -10.76 8.81 11.91
CA SER A 35 -9.30 8.64 11.87
C SER A 35 -8.78 8.33 10.46
N CYS A 36 -9.51 7.52 9.67
CA CYS A 36 -9.18 7.27 8.28
C CYS A 36 -9.26 8.55 7.44
N VAL A 37 -10.29 9.37 7.63
CA VAL A 37 -10.42 10.67 6.95
C VAL A 37 -9.30 11.62 7.33
N LEU A 38 -8.96 11.73 8.61
CA LEU A 38 -7.87 12.58 9.08
C LEU A 38 -6.51 12.12 8.53
N SER A 39 -6.28 10.81 8.46
CA SER A 39 -5.07 10.23 7.87
C SER A 39 -4.98 10.55 6.37
N LEU A 40 -6.09 10.37 5.63
CA LEU A 40 -6.18 10.76 4.22
C LEU A 40 -5.89 12.25 4.02
N GLN A 41 -6.55 13.11 4.78
CA GLN A 41 -6.35 14.57 4.70
C GLN A 41 -4.91 14.98 5.03
N ARG A 42 -4.26 14.27 5.98
CA ARG A 42 -2.84 14.48 6.26
C ARG A 42 -1.99 14.15 5.04
N ALA A 43 -2.21 12.99 4.40
CA ALA A 43 -1.48 12.62 3.19
C ALA A 43 -1.66 13.65 2.07
N LEU A 44 -2.89 14.16 1.86
CA LEU A 44 -3.17 15.19 0.87
C LEU A 44 -2.47 16.53 1.16
N ARG A 45 -2.30 16.90 2.44
CA ARG A 45 -1.58 18.12 2.82
C ARG A 45 -0.09 18.00 2.64
N LEU A 46 0.48 16.83 2.98
CA LEU A 46 1.92 16.58 2.93
C LEU A 46 2.41 16.37 1.49
N GLN A 47 1.56 15.85 0.61
CA GLN A 47 1.88 15.55 -0.78
C GLN A 47 0.93 16.27 -1.75
N PRO A 48 1.17 17.56 -2.04
CA PRO A 48 0.30 18.32 -2.94
C PRO A 48 0.28 17.75 -4.35
N ALA A 49 -0.91 17.40 -4.81
CA ALA A 49 -1.13 16.78 -6.11
C ALA A 49 -2.23 17.46 -6.92
N THR A 50 -2.21 17.30 -8.23
CA THR A 50 -3.28 17.76 -9.14
C THR A 50 -4.38 16.70 -9.29
N HIS A 51 -4.03 15.44 -9.08
CA HIS A 51 -4.95 14.29 -9.17
C HIS A 51 -4.64 13.33 -8.02
N VAL A 52 -5.69 12.78 -7.45
CA VAL A 52 -5.58 11.80 -6.35
C VAL A 52 -6.45 10.60 -6.66
N VAL A 53 -5.90 9.41 -6.48
CA VAL A 53 -6.63 8.14 -6.59
C VAL A 53 -6.32 7.28 -5.37
N CYS A 54 -7.36 6.83 -4.69
CA CYS A 54 -7.27 5.78 -3.68
C CYS A 54 -7.50 4.44 -4.36
N VAL A 55 -6.54 3.53 -4.31
CA VAL A 55 -6.64 2.23 -4.96
C VAL A 55 -6.91 1.16 -3.90
N MET A 56 -7.89 0.31 -4.17
CA MET A 56 -8.29 -0.79 -3.30
C MET A 56 -7.98 -2.12 -3.96
N ASP A 57 -7.71 -3.15 -3.15
CA ASP A 57 -7.65 -4.53 -3.65
C ASP A 57 -9.03 -4.95 -4.19
N SER A 58 -9.02 -5.75 -5.25
CA SER A 58 -10.23 -6.39 -5.76
C SER A 58 -10.86 -7.30 -4.71
N ARG A 59 -12.19 -7.35 -4.72
CA ARG A 59 -12.96 -8.34 -3.95
C ARG A 59 -12.86 -9.74 -4.54
N SER A 60 -12.58 -9.84 -5.84
CA SER A 60 -12.31 -11.10 -6.51
C SER A 60 -10.90 -11.61 -6.21
N PRO A 61 -10.69 -12.94 -6.18
CA PRO A 61 -9.36 -13.51 -5.99
C PRO A 61 -8.36 -12.98 -7.01
N SER A 62 -7.17 -12.60 -6.54
CA SER A 62 -6.11 -12.11 -7.40
C SER A 62 -5.55 -13.22 -8.30
N TRP A 63 -5.01 -12.85 -9.46
CA TRP A 63 -4.34 -13.76 -10.39
C TRP A 63 -3.17 -14.51 -9.71
N ARG A 64 -2.57 -13.90 -8.67
CA ARG A 64 -1.47 -14.52 -7.90
C ARG A 64 -1.89 -15.81 -7.21
N LEU A 65 -3.14 -15.89 -6.72
CA LEU A 65 -3.67 -17.13 -6.11
C LEU A 65 -3.81 -18.27 -7.15
N LYS A 66 -4.06 -17.95 -8.43
CA LYS A 66 -4.08 -18.94 -9.50
C LYS A 66 -2.66 -19.44 -9.82
N ALA A 67 -1.68 -18.53 -9.80
CA ALA A 67 -0.29 -18.84 -10.08
C ALA A 67 0.40 -19.57 -8.90
N TYR A 68 0.05 -19.20 -7.68
CA TYR A 68 0.63 -19.74 -6.45
C TYR A 68 -0.45 -19.84 -5.34
N PRO A 69 -1.04 -21.02 -5.13
CA PRO A 69 -2.15 -21.23 -4.18
C PRO A 69 -1.82 -20.91 -2.71
N ASP A 70 -0.55 -20.96 -2.32
CA ASP A 70 -0.10 -20.63 -0.95
C ASP A 70 0.17 -19.13 -0.75
N TYR A 71 -0.04 -18.31 -1.78
CA TYR A 71 0.13 -16.86 -1.71
C TYR A 71 -0.76 -16.23 -0.64
N LYS A 72 -0.15 -15.49 0.30
CA LYS A 72 -0.82 -14.84 1.43
C LYS A 72 -1.62 -15.80 2.36
N LYS A 73 -1.41 -17.13 2.28
CA LYS A 73 -2.15 -18.15 3.02
C LYS A 73 -2.11 -17.92 4.54
N ASN A 74 -0.99 -17.42 5.05
CA ASN A 74 -0.79 -17.18 6.47
C ASN A 74 -1.25 -15.79 6.92
N ARG A 75 -1.80 -14.97 6.01
CA ARG A 75 -2.26 -13.63 6.35
C ARG A 75 -3.60 -13.72 7.07
N SER A 76 -3.69 -13.10 8.26
CA SER A 76 -4.96 -13.00 8.97
C SER A 76 -6.03 -12.33 8.11
N PRO A 77 -7.26 -12.85 8.10
CA PRO A 77 -8.36 -12.21 7.38
C PRO A 77 -8.61 -10.80 7.91
N MET A 78 -9.30 -10.01 7.11
CA MET A 78 -9.75 -8.70 7.56
C MET A 78 -10.75 -8.88 8.71
N PRO A 79 -10.58 -8.18 9.85
CA PRO A 79 -11.57 -8.19 10.92
C PRO A 79 -12.96 -7.80 10.40
N ASP A 80 -14.01 -8.47 10.88
CA ASP A 80 -15.38 -8.21 10.43
C ASP A 80 -15.78 -6.77 10.69
N GLU A 81 -15.45 -6.24 11.88
CA GLU A 81 -15.66 -4.84 12.21
C GLU A 81 -15.06 -3.87 11.16
N LEU A 82 -13.81 -4.11 10.75
CA LEU A 82 -13.19 -3.28 9.73
C LEU A 82 -13.88 -3.43 8.36
N ARG A 83 -14.30 -4.65 8.03
CA ARG A 83 -15.06 -4.92 6.80
C ARG A 83 -16.36 -4.14 6.77
N ASP A 84 -17.06 -4.09 7.89
CA ASP A 84 -18.34 -3.36 8.04
C ASP A 84 -18.14 -1.84 7.99
N CYS A 85 -16.98 -1.32 8.43
CA CYS A 85 -16.61 0.09 8.32
C CYS A 85 -16.27 0.54 6.89
N LEU A 86 -15.81 -0.37 6.01
CA LEU A 86 -15.27 0.00 4.70
C LEU A 86 -16.23 0.86 3.86
N PRO A 87 -17.53 0.53 3.69
CA PRO A 87 -18.43 1.36 2.89
C PRO A 87 -18.49 2.80 3.40
N THR A 88 -18.61 2.98 4.72
CA THR A 88 -18.68 4.30 5.36
C THR A 88 -17.37 5.08 5.18
N ILE A 89 -16.22 4.41 5.31
CA ILE A 89 -14.89 5.02 5.08
C ILE A 89 -14.77 5.51 3.63
N LEU A 90 -15.15 4.66 2.65
CA LEU A 90 -15.04 5.02 1.24
C LEU A 90 -15.99 6.14 0.84
N ASP A 91 -17.19 6.19 1.41
CA ASP A 91 -18.11 7.31 1.24
C ASP A 91 -17.57 8.59 1.86
N ALA A 92 -16.96 8.50 3.05
CA ALA A 92 -16.30 9.64 3.68
C ALA A 92 -15.09 10.14 2.87
N PHE A 93 -14.31 9.25 2.25
CA PHE A 93 -13.25 9.63 1.31
C PHE A 93 -13.80 10.36 0.08
N ARG A 94 -14.93 9.89 -0.48
CA ARG A 94 -15.60 10.55 -1.59
C ARG A 94 -16.06 11.97 -1.21
N ASN A 95 -16.57 12.14 0.01
CA ASN A 95 -17.02 13.45 0.51
C ASN A 95 -15.88 14.48 0.66
N VAL A 96 -14.64 14.02 0.83
CA VAL A 96 -13.44 14.89 0.81
C VAL A 96 -12.77 14.96 -0.58
N GLY A 97 -13.45 14.49 -1.62
CA GLY A 97 -13.03 14.59 -3.00
C GLY A 97 -12.13 13.47 -3.52
N VAL A 98 -11.94 12.40 -2.75
CA VAL A 98 -11.08 11.27 -3.15
C VAL A 98 -11.93 10.04 -3.48
N ARG A 99 -11.87 9.58 -4.73
CA ARG A 99 -12.54 8.35 -5.16
C ARG A 99 -11.64 7.15 -4.93
N ALA A 100 -12.23 6.10 -4.36
CA ALA A 100 -11.63 4.78 -4.33
C ALA A 100 -11.95 4.04 -5.65
N SER A 101 -10.97 3.30 -6.14
CA SER A 101 -11.07 2.49 -7.36
C SER A 101 -10.50 1.10 -7.10
N GLU A 102 -11.14 0.09 -7.66
CA GLU A 102 -10.66 -1.29 -7.69
C GLU A 102 -10.72 -1.82 -9.13
N VAL A 103 -9.87 -2.77 -9.47
CA VAL A 103 -9.89 -3.46 -10.77
C VAL A 103 -10.04 -4.95 -10.50
N GLU A 104 -11.07 -5.56 -11.10
CA GLU A 104 -11.40 -6.97 -10.86
C GLU A 104 -10.20 -7.91 -11.10
N GLY A 105 -9.93 -8.78 -10.13
CA GLY A 105 -8.86 -9.77 -10.19
C GLY A 105 -7.45 -9.23 -10.00
N LEU A 106 -7.28 -7.91 -9.77
CA LEU A 106 -5.99 -7.28 -9.48
C LEU A 106 -5.90 -6.84 -8.02
N GLU A 107 -4.69 -6.84 -7.51
CA GLU A 107 -4.37 -6.21 -6.22
C GLU A 107 -4.08 -4.71 -6.43
N ALA A 108 -4.21 -3.93 -5.36
CA ALA A 108 -3.91 -2.49 -5.40
C ALA A 108 -2.49 -2.22 -5.93
N ASP A 109 -1.53 -3.07 -5.57
CA ASP A 109 -0.13 -2.98 -5.98
C ASP A 109 0.03 -3.00 -7.52
N ASP A 110 -0.71 -3.89 -8.21
CA ASP A 110 -0.69 -3.98 -9.68
C ASP A 110 -1.23 -2.72 -10.34
N VAL A 111 -2.34 -2.22 -9.80
CA VAL A 111 -3.04 -1.04 -10.32
C VAL A 111 -2.20 0.21 -10.07
N ILE A 112 -1.68 0.39 -8.86
CA ILE A 112 -0.81 1.51 -8.47
C ILE A 112 0.43 1.53 -9.35
N ALA A 113 1.15 0.40 -9.48
CA ALA A 113 2.35 0.32 -10.30
C ALA A 113 2.06 0.64 -11.77
N THR A 114 0.95 0.11 -12.31
CA THR A 114 0.54 0.37 -13.70
C THR A 114 0.24 1.85 -13.94
N ILE A 115 -0.53 2.49 -13.06
CA ILE A 115 -0.86 3.91 -13.18
C ILE A 115 0.43 4.75 -13.03
N ALA A 116 1.26 4.45 -12.03
CA ALA A 116 2.49 5.17 -11.76
C ALA A 116 3.42 5.17 -12.98
N CYS A 117 3.71 4.00 -13.54
CA CYS A 117 4.57 3.88 -14.74
C CYS A 117 3.97 4.62 -15.95
N ARG A 118 2.66 4.52 -16.17
CA ARG A 118 1.99 5.22 -17.29
C ARG A 118 2.06 6.74 -17.15
N VAL A 119 1.86 7.25 -15.93
CA VAL A 119 1.91 8.70 -15.66
C VAL A 119 3.33 9.22 -15.85
N VAL A 120 4.35 8.52 -15.35
CA VAL A 120 5.75 8.93 -15.52
C VAL A 120 6.16 8.87 -16.99
N GLN A 121 5.80 7.82 -17.73
CA GLN A 121 6.05 7.72 -19.17
C GLN A 121 5.41 8.86 -19.96
N ALA A 122 4.28 9.39 -19.48
CA ALA A 122 3.63 10.56 -20.09
C ALA A 122 4.21 11.91 -19.59
N GLY A 123 5.33 11.91 -18.86
CA GLY A 123 5.99 13.12 -18.36
C GLY A 123 5.32 13.72 -17.11
N GLY A 124 4.48 12.94 -16.40
CA GLY A 124 3.92 13.32 -15.10
C GLY A 124 4.82 12.91 -13.94
N ALA A 125 4.55 13.44 -12.76
CA ALA A 125 5.15 13.01 -11.49
C ALA A 125 4.16 12.22 -10.66
N VAL A 126 4.65 11.19 -9.94
CA VAL A 126 3.83 10.31 -9.11
C VAL A 126 4.44 10.17 -7.74
N THR A 127 3.59 10.29 -6.71
CA THR A 127 3.91 9.86 -5.35
C THR A 127 2.95 8.74 -4.95
N VAL A 128 3.49 7.62 -4.50
CA VAL A 128 2.73 6.51 -3.89
C VAL A 128 2.75 6.68 -2.38
N VAL A 129 1.58 6.74 -1.77
CA VAL A 129 1.42 6.77 -0.30
C VAL A 129 1.12 5.37 0.19
N SER A 130 2.12 4.71 0.73
CA SER A 130 2.02 3.38 1.34
C SER A 130 3.17 3.13 2.30
N THR A 131 2.98 2.23 3.25
CA THR A 131 4.05 1.70 4.10
C THR A 131 4.65 0.41 3.53
N ASP A 132 4.12 -0.07 2.41
CA ASP A 132 4.62 -1.28 1.76
C ASP A 132 5.92 -0.97 0.99
N LYS A 133 6.96 -1.67 1.39
CA LYS A 133 8.31 -1.50 0.85
C LYS A 133 8.45 -2.05 -0.57
N SER A 134 7.51 -2.90 -1.01
CA SER A 134 7.51 -3.42 -2.37
C SER A 134 7.40 -2.32 -3.41
N PHE A 135 6.75 -1.19 -3.07
CA PHE A 135 6.68 -0.03 -3.95
C PHE A 135 8.03 0.65 -4.20
N CYS A 136 9.04 0.42 -3.33
CA CYS A 136 10.38 0.98 -3.55
C CYS A 136 11.03 0.51 -4.85
N GLN A 137 10.60 -0.62 -5.43
CA GLN A 137 11.03 -1.03 -6.77
C GLN A 137 10.60 -0.05 -7.87
N LEU A 138 9.62 0.83 -7.60
CA LEU A 138 9.18 1.85 -8.55
C LEU A 138 10.07 3.10 -8.58
N LEU A 139 11.00 3.24 -7.63
CA LEU A 139 11.96 4.35 -7.58
C LEU A 139 12.80 4.42 -8.86
N GLU A 140 13.17 3.28 -9.43
CA GLU A 140 13.90 3.16 -10.69
C GLU A 140 13.18 3.83 -11.87
N PHE A 141 11.87 3.95 -11.77
CA PHE A 141 11.03 4.60 -12.78
C PHE A 141 10.73 6.08 -12.48
N GLY A 142 11.36 6.66 -11.43
CA GLY A 142 11.14 8.04 -11.03
C GLY A 142 9.84 8.27 -10.24
N VAL A 143 9.28 7.21 -9.66
CA VAL A 143 8.12 7.30 -8.75
C VAL A 143 8.63 7.57 -7.33
N GLN A 144 7.99 8.50 -6.61
CA GLN A 144 8.27 8.72 -5.19
C GLN A 144 7.41 7.78 -4.33
N VAL A 145 7.98 7.28 -3.23
CA VAL A 145 7.28 6.44 -2.25
C VAL A 145 7.32 7.12 -0.88
N TYR A 146 6.17 7.33 -0.28
CA TYR A 146 6.04 8.11 0.94
C TYR A 146 5.22 7.37 2.01
N ASP A 147 5.85 7.14 3.16
CA ASP A 147 5.17 6.68 4.38
C ASP A 147 4.68 7.90 5.18
N HIS A 148 3.41 8.25 5.03
CA HIS A 148 2.83 9.40 5.71
C HIS A 148 2.60 9.18 7.22
N PHE A 149 2.68 7.94 7.73
CA PHE A 149 2.61 7.66 9.16
C PHE A 149 3.93 7.99 9.86
N ALA A 150 5.04 7.58 9.25
CA ALA A 150 6.37 7.89 9.75
C ALA A 150 6.89 9.25 9.31
N ASP A 151 6.22 9.89 8.33
CA ASP A 151 6.66 11.14 7.67
C ASP A 151 8.04 10.99 7.01
N VAL A 152 8.20 9.89 6.26
CA VAL A 152 9.47 9.52 5.63
C VAL A 152 9.26 9.22 4.15
N GLU A 153 10.10 9.79 3.31
CA GLU A 153 10.24 9.37 1.92
C GLU A 153 11.18 8.16 1.86
N HIS A 154 10.73 7.10 1.22
CA HIS A 154 11.55 5.93 0.94
C HIS A 154 12.28 6.19 -0.38
N ASP A 155 13.44 6.82 -0.32
CA ASP A 155 14.31 7.10 -1.46
C ASP A 155 15.38 5.99 -1.70
N HIS A 156 16.27 6.19 -2.65
CA HIS A 156 17.37 5.25 -2.94
C HIS A 156 18.27 5.02 -1.71
N ASN A 157 18.60 6.08 -0.96
CA ASN A 157 19.44 5.97 0.23
C ASN A 157 18.71 5.15 1.31
N TRP A 158 17.42 5.40 1.51
CA TRP A 158 16.61 4.63 2.46
C TRP A 158 16.59 3.14 2.10
N VAL A 159 16.46 2.79 0.81
CA VAL A 159 16.51 1.39 0.34
C VAL A 159 17.87 0.78 0.59
N SER A 160 18.94 1.47 0.22
CA SER A 160 20.31 0.98 0.42
C SER A 160 20.63 0.77 1.89
N GLU A 161 20.27 1.71 2.77
CA GLU A 161 20.49 1.58 4.22
C GLU A 161 19.64 0.44 4.83
N ARG A 162 18.42 0.23 4.33
CA ARG A 162 17.47 -0.73 4.89
C ARG A 162 17.73 -2.16 4.42
N PHE A 163 18.10 -2.33 3.15
CA PHE A 163 18.19 -3.64 2.50
C PHE A 163 19.60 -3.99 2.01
N GLY A 164 20.51 -3.04 1.94
CA GLY A 164 21.87 -3.26 1.44
C GLY A 164 21.96 -3.38 -0.08
N VAL A 165 20.92 -3.01 -0.82
CA VAL A 165 20.80 -3.13 -2.28
C VAL A 165 20.22 -1.85 -2.88
N GLU A 166 20.38 -1.67 -4.18
CA GLU A 166 19.68 -0.62 -4.93
C GLU A 166 18.22 -1.00 -5.21
N PRO A 167 17.30 -0.02 -5.42
CA PRO A 167 15.89 -0.29 -5.70
C PRO A 167 15.65 -1.30 -6.82
N GLY A 168 16.42 -1.24 -7.89
CA GLY A 168 16.31 -2.18 -9.03
C GLY A 168 16.64 -3.63 -8.68
N GLN A 169 17.32 -3.87 -7.55
CA GLN A 169 17.70 -5.21 -7.07
C GLN A 169 16.69 -5.80 -6.08
N LEU A 170 15.68 -5.01 -5.64
CA LEU A 170 14.72 -5.47 -4.62
C LEU A 170 13.95 -6.72 -5.06
N VAL A 171 13.61 -6.84 -6.34
CA VAL A 171 12.89 -8.01 -6.88
C VAL A 171 13.75 -9.27 -6.71
N ASP A 172 15.02 -9.21 -7.10
CA ASP A 172 15.95 -10.31 -6.97
C ASP A 172 16.23 -10.66 -5.51
N LEU A 173 16.40 -9.63 -4.67
CA LEU A 173 16.56 -9.81 -3.23
C LEU A 173 15.41 -10.59 -2.62
N PHE A 174 14.16 -10.19 -2.89
CA PHE A 174 12.98 -10.87 -2.34
C PHE A 174 12.73 -12.22 -3.02
N ALA A 175 13.12 -12.41 -4.28
CA ALA A 175 13.07 -13.72 -4.92
C ALA A 175 14.04 -14.73 -4.27
N LEU A 176 15.24 -14.29 -3.89
CA LEU A 176 16.23 -15.12 -3.22
C LEU A 176 15.90 -15.35 -1.75
N ALA A 177 15.62 -14.28 -1.01
CA ALA A 177 15.36 -14.35 0.43
C ALA A 177 13.96 -14.86 0.79
N GLY A 178 13.00 -14.75 -0.15
CA GLY A 178 11.58 -14.99 0.10
C GLY A 178 10.88 -13.84 0.81
N ASP A 179 9.56 -13.97 0.93
CA ASP A 179 8.72 -13.06 1.71
C ASP A 179 7.69 -13.85 2.53
N SER A 180 7.95 -13.97 3.82
CA SER A 180 7.09 -14.71 4.74
C SER A 180 5.70 -14.09 4.88
N SER A 181 5.56 -12.77 4.71
CA SER A 181 4.28 -12.06 4.78
C SER A 181 3.37 -12.38 3.60
N LEU A 182 3.96 -12.74 2.47
CA LEU A 182 3.28 -13.17 1.26
C LEU A 182 3.20 -14.70 1.11
N GLY A 183 3.85 -15.45 2.02
CA GLY A 183 3.94 -16.91 1.92
C GLY A 183 4.88 -17.37 0.82
N ILE A 184 5.77 -16.51 0.33
CA ILE A 184 6.73 -16.84 -0.73
C ILE A 184 7.99 -17.40 -0.09
N PRO A 185 8.33 -18.67 -0.35
CA PRO A 185 9.59 -19.25 0.11
C PRO A 185 10.74 -18.66 -0.70
N GLY A 186 11.82 -18.32 -0.04
CA GLY A 186 13.08 -18.00 -0.71
C GLY A 186 13.87 -19.27 -1.10
N VAL A 187 15.09 -19.06 -1.54
CA VAL A 187 16.05 -20.14 -1.74
C VAL A 187 16.45 -20.70 -0.36
N ARG A 188 16.48 -22.03 -0.25
CA ARG A 188 16.83 -22.68 1.02
C ARG A 188 18.17 -22.17 1.56
N SER A 189 18.19 -21.79 2.83
CA SER A 189 19.37 -21.24 3.54
C SER A 189 19.85 -19.87 3.04
N VAL A 190 19.09 -19.18 2.18
CA VAL A 190 19.37 -17.81 1.76
C VAL A 190 18.40 -16.87 2.48
N GLY A 191 18.91 -16.08 3.40
CA GLY A 191 18.17 -14.97 4.01
C GLY A 191 18.59 -13.64 3.40
N ILE A 192 18.00 -12.52 3.83
CA ILE A 192 18.30 -11.18 3.31
C ILE A 192 19.81 -10.89 3.34
N HIS A 193 20.51 -11.19 4.43
CA HIS A 193 21.94 -10.96 4.56
C HIS A 193 22.82 -11.81 3.65
N THR A 194 22.29 -12.88 3.07
CA THR A 194 23.05 -13.75 2.15
C THR A 194 22.67 -13.44 0.70
N ALA A 195 21.53 -12.79 0.50
CA ALA A 195 21.02 -12.44 -0.82
C ALA A 195 21.54 -11.07 -1.33
N VAL A 196 22.11 -10.24 -0.43
CA VAL A 196 22.76 -8.93 -0.71
C VAL A 196 24.14 -9.09 -1.34
#